data_ddc5f1559e6056d160053f3bd8877427
#
_entry.id   ddc5f1559e6056d160053f3bd8877427
#
_cell.length_a   1.000
_cell.length_b   1.000
_cell.length_c   1.000
_cell.angle_alpha   90.00
_cell.angle_beta   90.00
_cell.angle_gamma   90.00
#
_symmetry.space_group_name_H-M   'P 1'
#
loop_
_entity.id
_entity.type
_entity.pdbx_description
1 polymer ?
#
loop_
_entity_poly.entity_id
_entity_poly.type
_entity_poly.pdbx_seq_one_letter_code
_entity_poly.pdbx_strand_id
1 'polypeptide(L)'
;MADDRIGAWLPDVLQGMPTRVLLPEPYEPQRTQYPLVVSLHGSGERGTDNASQLKNGIRVFESPDLRQRHPCIVVAPQCDRDDTFGGSWYGGSSRTQRAVVAMVRELCGRRSVDARRVYLIGFSMGAIGLWDLIAHHRDLFAAAVPISGDLNVEAAQDLLSFPIWAFHGERDELVSNANTRAMFAMMQRLGGITKYTEFPGVGHEAWHQAYARPDLFDWLFAQRR
;
A
#
# COMPACT_ATOMS: atom_id res chain seq x y z
N MET A 1 3.16 27.93 17.46
CA MET A 1 2.61 26.61 17.13
C MET A 1 3.79 25.73 16.76
N ALA A 2 3.98 24.59 17.42
CA ALA A 2 5.03 23.65 17.05
C ALA A 2 4.80 23.22 15.61
N ASP A 3 5.86 23.15 14.82
CA ASP A 3 5.78 22.63 13.44
C ASP A 3 5.39 21.13 13.55
N ASP A 4 4.12 20.81 13.23
CA ASP A 4 3.55 19.47 13.37
C ASP A 4 3.97 18.54 12.19
N ARG A 5 5.11 18.84 11.56
CA ARG A 5 5.71 18.03 10.51
C ARG A 5 6.57 16.93 11.11
N ILE A 6 6.39 15.73 10.62
CA ILE A 6 7.34 14.64 10.83
C ILE A 6 8.21 14.56 9.57
N GLY A 7 9.34 15.25 9.59
CA GLY A 7 10.15 15.45 8.39
C GLY A 7 9.36 16.22 7.33
N ALA A 8 9.27 15.68 6.10
CA ALA A 8 8.50 16.26 4.99
C ALA A 8 7.01 15.87 5.00
N TRP A 9 6.55 15.04 5.95
CA TRP A 9 5.17 14.56 6.03
C TRP A 9 4.24 15.58 6.68
N LEU A 10 3.29 16.08 5.92
CA LEU A 10 2.28 17.04 6.39
C LEU A 10 1.13 16.30 7.08
N PRO A 11 0.64 16.79 8.23
CA PRO A 11 -0.56 16.24 8.85
C PRO A 11 -1.82 16.64 8.06
N ASP A 12 -2.77 15.72 7.95
CA ASP A 12 -4.08 15.93 7.35
C ASP A 12 -5.11 15.02 8.04
N VAL A 13 -6.39 15.26 7.78
CA VAL A 13 -7.50 14.38 8.16
C VAL A 13 -8.34 14.13 6.91
N LEU A 14 -8.25 12.92 6.36
CA LEU A 14 -8.96 12.54 5.16
C LEU A 14 -10.04 11.50 5.50
N GLN A 15 -11.29 11.78 5.15
CA GLN A 15 -12.44 10.93 5.47
C GLN A 15 -12.53 10.56 6.98
N GLY A 16 -12.15 11.50 7.85
CA GLY A 16 -12.13 11.32 9.31
C GLY A 16 -10.93 10.52 9.85
N MET A 17 -10.00 10.05 8.99
CA MET A 17 -8.79 9.35 9.41
C MET A 17 -7.62 10.33 9.57
N PRO A 18 -6.88 10.29 10.69
CA PRO A 18 -5.57 10.93 10.76
C PRO A 18 -4.70 10.41 9.61
N THR A 19 -4.13 11.32 8.83
CA THR A 19 -3.40 10.95 7.61
C THR A 19 -2.11 11.76 7.53
N ARG A 20 -1.02 11.14 7.12
CA ARG A 20 0.20 11.84 6.73
C ARG A 20 0.31 11.89 5.22
N VAL A 21 0.69 13.05 4.71
CA VAL A 21 0.81 13.33 3.28
C VAL A 21 2.23 13.78 2.97
N LEU A 22 2.89 13.09 2.03
CA LEU A 22 4.16 13.52 1.46
C LEU A 22 3.89 14.04 0.05
N LEU A 23 4.26 15.27 -0.21
CA LEU A 23 4.14 15.90 -1.52
C LEU A 23 5.46 15.79 -2.30
N PRO A 24 5.40 15.70 -3.65
CA PRO A 24 6.59 15.79 -4.48
C PRO A 24 7.24 17.17 -4.36
N GLU A 25 8.49 17.27 -4.75
CA GLU A 25 9.24 18.52 -4.68
C GLU A 25 10.01 18.74 -6.00
N PRO A 26 9.69 19.82 -6.75
CA PRO A 26 8.64 20.82 -6.47
C PRO A 26 7.22 20.26 -6.62
N TYR A 27 6.25 20.82 -5.88
CA TYR A 27 4.82 20.49 -6.01
C TYR A 27 4.10 21.57 -6.82
N GLU A 28 3.72 21.23 -8.05
CA GLU A 28 3.06 22.14 -9.00
C GLU A 28 1.65 21.64 -9.40
N PRO A 29 0.66 21.69 -8.47
CA PRO A 29 -0.65 21.04 -8.67
C PRO A 29 -1.48 21.61 -9.82
N GLN A 30 -1.16 22.80 -10.30
CA GLN A 30 -1.84 23.44 -11.41
C GLN A 30 -1.28 23.03 -12.79
N ARG A 31 -0.06 22.46 -12.82
CA ARG A 31 0.65 22.13 -14.05
C ARG A 31 0.87 20.64 -14.25
N THR A 32 0.96 19.89 -13.17
CA THR A 32 1.38 18.48 -13.18
C THR A 32 0.37 17.59 -12.45
N GLN A 33 0.06 16.45 -13.05
CA GLN A 33 -0.64 15.37 -12.38
C GLN A 33 0.36 14.33 -11.88
N TYR A 34 0.30 14.04 -10.60
CA TYR A 34 1.22 13.14 -9.93
C TYR A 34 0.59 11.77 -9.68
N PRO A 35 1.37 10.69 -9.72
CA PRO A 35 0.96 9.41 -9.16
C PRO A 35 0.56 9.56 -7.71
N LEU A 36 -0.41 8.74 -7.26
CA LEU A 36 -0.81 8.64 -5.87
C LEU A 36 -0.37 7.28 -5.31
N VAL A 37 0.35 7.27 -4.21
CA VAL A 37 0.67 6.07 -3.43
C VAL A 37 -0.13 6.11 -2.14
N VAL A 38 -0.91 5.05 -1.89
CA VAL A 38 -1.64 4.84 -0.63
C VAL A 38 -0.92 3.77 0.17
N SER A 39 -0.49 4.08 1.39
CA SER A 39 0.23 3.15 2.26
C SER A 39 -0.60 2.75 3.46
N LEU A 40 -0.80 1.45 3.63
CA LEU A 40 -1.56 0.85 4.73
C LEU A 40 -0.61 0.16 5.71
N HIS A 41 -0.60 0.62 6.95
CA HIS A 41 0.30 0.16 8.01
C HIS A 41 -0.12 -1.18 8.64
N GLY A 42 0.75 -1.76 9.47
CA GLY A 42 0.48 -2.97 10.25
C GLY A 42 -0.40 -2.73 11.49
N SER A 43 -0.78 -3.78 12.17
CA SER A 43 -1.68 -3.71 13.34
C SER A 43 -1.08 -2.93 14.53
N GLY A 44 0.26 -2.90 14.65
CA GLY A 44 0.97 -2.20 15.72
C GLY A 44 0.93 -0.67 15.63
N GLU A 45 0.59 -0.12 14.45
CA GLU A 45 0.57 1.31 14.16
C GLU A 45 -0.83 1.93 14.26
N ARG A 46 -1.83 1.13 14.64
CA ARG A 46 -3.20 1.62 14.91
C ARG A 46 -3.21 2.68 16.02
N GLY A 47 -4.04 3.67 15.85
CA GLY A 47 -4.17 4.75 16.84
C GLY A 47 -4.68 6.05 16.23
N THR A 48 -4.44 7.13 16.98
CA THR A 48 -4.87 8.48 16.60
C THR A 48 -3.74 9.52 16.75
N ASP A 49 -2.51 9.06 16.93
CA ASP A 49 -1.33 9.92 17.11
C ASP A 49 -0.87 10.60 15.82
N ASN A 50 -1.41 10.18 14.70
CA ASN A 50 -1.03 10.63 13.35
C ASN A 50 0.50 10.59 13.10
N ALA A 51 1.18 9.59 13.66
CA ALA A 51 2.65 9.44 13.59
C ALA A 51 3.06 7.99 13.38
N SER A 52 2.43 7.04 14.10
CA SER A 52 2.83 5.64 14.12
C SER A 52 2.71 4.97 12.75
N GLN A 53 1.77 5.38 11.89
CA GLN A 53 1.60 4.87 10.53
C GLN A 53 2.81 5.12 9.60
N LEU A 54 3.76 5.96 10.00
CA LEU A 54 4.99 6.20 9.25
C LEU A 54 6.12 5.21 9.58
N LYS A 55 5.87 4.24 10.43
CA LYS A 55 6.78 3.11 10.69
C LYS A 55 6.78 2.12 9.50
N ASN A 56 7.50 1.02 9.66
CA ASN A 56 7.51 -0.09 8.69
C ASN A 56 7.95 0.32 7.27
N GLY A 57 8.95 1.22 7.21
CA GLY A 57 9.71 1.52 6.01
C GLY A 57 9.09 2.50 5.02
N ILE A 58 7.85 2.97 5.21
CA ILE A 58 7.21 3.89 4.25
C ILE A 58 7.99 5.22 4.07
N ARG A 59 8.82 5.57 5.04
CA ARG A 59 9.73 6.73 4.94
C ARG A 59 10.80 6.58 3.85
N VAL A 60 10.90 5.44 3.17
CA VAL A 60 11.69 5.29 1.95
C VAL A 60 11.34 6.33 0.89
N PHE A 61 10.09 6.80 0.86
CA PHE A 61 9.64 7.86 -0.03
C PHE A 61 10.23 9.25 0.28
N GLU A 62 10.90 9.42 1.42
CA GLU A 62 11.68 10.62 1.73
C GLU A 62 13.05 10.64 1.02
N SER A 63 13.50 9.50 0.48
CA SER A 63 14.79 9.39 -0.22
C SER A 63 14.87 10.40 -1.38
N PRO A 64 15.93 11.25 -1.43
CA PRO A 64 16.07 12.22 -2.52
C PRO A 64 16.10 11.55 -3.90
N ASP A 65 16.77 10.40 -4.04
CA ASP A 65 16.83 9.65 -5.28
C ASP A 65 15.44 9.18 -5.74
N LEU A 66 14.65 8.60 -4.84
CA LEU A 66 13.30 8.14 -5.17
C LEU A 66 12.38 9.32 -5.53
N ARG A 67 12.45 10.42 -4.79
CA ARG A 67 11.66 11.64 -5.04
C ARG A 67 12.01 12.27 -6.40
N GLN A 68 13.27 12.21 -6.79
CA GLN A 68 13.73 12.73 -8.09
C GLN A 68 13.28 11.83 -9.25
N ARG A 69 13.43 10.50 -9.11
CA ARG A 69 13.06 9.55 -10.19
C ARG A 69 11.56 9.37 -10.33
N HIS A 70 10.84 9.38 -9.23
CA HIS A 70 9.41 9.09 -9.16
C HIS A 70 8.65 10.10 -8.30
N PRO A 71 8.55 11.38 -8.74
CA PRO A 71 7.78 12.37 -8.01
C PRO A 71 6.31 11.95 -7.90
N CYS A 72 5.82 11.78 -6.66
CA CYS A 72 4.48 11.27 -6.37
C CYS A 72 3.92 11.91 -5.10
N ILE A 73 2.59 11.85 -4.96
CA ILE A 73 1.90 12.12 -3.69
C ILE A 73 1.82 10.80 -2.94
N VAL A 74 2.22 10.78 -1.67
CA VAL A 74 2.05 9.61 -0.81
C VAL A 74 1.09 9.96 0.32
N VAL A 75 0.10 9.11 0.57
CA VAL A 75 -0.82 9.23 1.69
C VAL A 75 -0.73 8.00 2.58
N ALA A 76 -0.61 8.22 3.88
CA ALA A 76 -0.55 7.19 4.90
C ALA A 76 -1.66 7.45 5.93
N PRO A 77 -2.88 6.91 5.72
CA PRO A 77 -3.96 7.00 6.71
C PRO A 77 -3.65 6.12 7.92
N GLN A 78 -4.03 6.58 9.11
CA GLN A 78 -3.95 5.79 10.33
C GLN A 78 -5.30 5.16 10.66
N CYS A 79 -5.31 3.84 10.80
CA CYS A 79 -6.44 3.08 11.27
C CYS A 79 -6.61 3.23 12.78
N ASP A 80 -7.83 3.37 13.24
CA ASP A 80 -8.16 3.44 14.66
C ASP A 80 -7.84 2.12 15.39
N ARG A 81 -7.69 2.17 16.73
CA ARG A 81 -7.30 1.01 17.56
C ARG A 81 -8.32 -0.11 17.53
N ASP A 82 -9.59 0.23 17.42
CA ASP A 82 -10.73 -0.71 17.45
C ASP A 82 -11.20 -1.12 16.04
N ASP A 83 -10.44 -0.79 14.99
CA ASP A 83 -10.78 -1.11 13.61
C ASP A 83 -9.59 -1.73 12.85
N THR A 84 -9.81 -2.09 11.58
CA THR A 84 -8.80 -2.67 10.69
C THR A 84 -8.95 -2.10 9.28
N PHE A 85 -8.02 -2.44 8.38
CA PHE A 85 -8.20 -2.14 6.95
C PHE A 85 -9.12 -3.14 6.23
N GLY A 86 -9.83 -4.00 6.97
CA GLY A 86 -10.69 -5.04 6.40
C GLY A 86 -9.90 -6.27 5.95
N GLY A 87 -10.56 -7.11 5.16
CA GLY A 87 -10.01 -8.34 4.63
C GLY A 87 -10.54 -9.61 5.31
N SER A 88 -10.24 -10.77 4.72
CA SER A 88 -10.79 -12.06 5.10
C SER A 88 -10.51 -12.45 6.57
N TRP A 89 -9.36 -12.06 7.10
CA TRP A 89 -8.98 -12.30 8.50
C TRP A 89 -9.86 -11.55 9.50
N TYR A 90 -10.48 -10.43 9.08
CA TYR A 90 -11.23 -9.52 9.93
C TYR A 90 -12.73 -9.50 9.63
N GLY A 91 -13.23 -10.53 8.93
CA GLY A 91 -14.66 -10.65 8.63
C GLY A 91 -15.16 -9.77 7.47
N GLY A 92 -14.27 -9.30 6.61
CA GLY A 92 -14.60 -8.52 5.42
C GLY A 92 -14.39 -7.01 5.56
N SER A 93 -15.26 -6.21 4.92
CA SER A 93 -15.11 -4.75 4.87
C SER A 93 -15.30 -4.09 6.23
N SER A 94 -14.37 -3.22 6.59
CA SER A 94 -14.39 -2.42 7.82
C SER A 94 -14.81 -0.97 7.59
N ARG A 95 -15.01 -0.21 8.68
CA ARG A 95 -15.25 1.24 8.62
C ARG A 95 -14.05 1.97 7.97
N THR A 96 -12.83 1.65 8.45
CA THR A 96 -11.58 2.25 7.92
C THR A 96 -11.38 1.90 6.45
N GLN A 97 -11.66 0.67 6.02
CA GLN A 97 -11.54 0.29 4.61
C GLN A 97 -12.48 1.12 3.71
N ARG A 98 -13.73 1.31 4.11
CA ARG A 98 -14.66 2.17 3.37
C ARG A 98 -14.18 3.62 3.31
N ALA A 99 -13.59 4.12 4.39
CA ALA A 99 -13.00 5.45 4.42
C ALA A 99 -11.77 5.56 3.49
N VAL A 100 -10.94 4.52 3.39
CA VAL A 100 -9.83 4.47 2.40
C VAL A 100 -10.37 4.54 0.97
N VAL A 101 -11.41 3.79 0.64
CA VAL A 101 -12.04 3.84 -0.70
C VAL A 101 -12.57 5.25 -1.00
N ALA A 102 -13.27 5.86 -0.05
CA ALA A 102 -13.78 7.22 -0.20
C ALA A 102 -12.65 8.25 -0.35
N MET A 103 -11.58 8.13 0.44
CA MET A 103 -10.37 8.95 0.37
C MET A 103 -9.71 8.86 -1.03
N VAL A 104 -9.53 7.66 -1.55
CA VAL A 104 -8.94 7.47 -2.89
C VAL A 104 -9.80 8.11 -3.96
N ARG A 105 -11.12 7.93 -3.91
CA ARG A 105 -12.04 8.57 -4.87
C ARG A 105 -12.00 10.10 -4.80
N GLU A 106 -11.98 10.65 -3.59
CA GLU A 106 -11.85 12.10 -3.37
C GLU A 106 -10.52 12.63 -3.97
N LEU A 107 -9.39 11.97 -3.64
CA LEU A 107 -8.08 12.38 -4.13
C LEU A 107 -7.97 12.27 -5.65
N CYS A 108 -8.53 11.24 -6.27
CA CYS A 108 -8.60 11.10 -7.72
C CYS A 108 -9.43 12.19 -8.42
N GLY A 109 -10.37 12.80 -7.70
CA GLY A 109 -11.11 13.98 -8.17
C GLY A 109 -10.29 15.28 -8.13
N ARG A 110 -9.17 15.31 -7.43
CA ARG A 110 -8.29 16.49 -7.37
C ARG A 110 -7.46 16.61 -8.65
N ARG A 111 -7.33 17.82 -9.18
CA ARG A 111 -6.60 18.07 -10.43
C ARG A 111 -5.13 17.62 -10.41
N SER A 112 -4.50 17.60 -9.25
CA SER A 112 -3.08 17.24 -9.08
C SER A 112 -2.81 15.73 -9.07
N VAL A 113 -3.84 14.85 -9.12
CA VAL A 113 -3.67 13.40 -9.08
C VAL A 113 -3.93 12.80 -10.47
N ASP A 114 -3.01 11.98 -10.97
CA ASP A 114 -3.25 11.12 -12.13
C ASP A 114 -4.02 9.87 -11.68
N ALA A 115 -5.33 9.88 -11.86
CA ALA A 115 -6.21 8.80 -11.45
C ALA A 115 -5.90 7.44 -12.13
N ARG A 116 -5.09 7.41 -13.19
CA ARG A 116 -4.62 6.17 -13.83
C ARG A 116 -3.36 5.62 -13.19
N ARG A 117 -2.73 6.33 -12.26
CA ARG A 117 -1.51 5.95 -11.56
C ARG A 117 -1.71 6.02 -10.06
N VAL A 118 -2.65 5.22 -9.55
CA VAL A 118 -2.90 5.06 -8.11
C VAL A 118 -2.37 3.71 -7.68
N TYR A 119 -1.47 3.71 -6.73
CA TYR A 119 -0.79 2.51 -6.24
C TYR A 119 -1.11 2.26 -4.78
N LEU A 120 -1.23 0.98 -4.42
CA LEU A 120 -1.54 0.56 -3.07
C LEU A 120 -0.37 -0.27 -2.51
N ILE A 121 0.17 0.13 -1.36
CA ILE A 121 1.21 -0.59 -0.63
C ILE A 121 0.66 -0.94 0.74
N GLY A 122 0.89 -2.15 1.22
CA GLY A 122 0.40 -2.56 2.54
C GLY A 122 1.36 -3.51 3.24
N PHE A 123 1.46 -3.39 4.57
CA PHE A 123 2.23 -4.29 5.41
C PHE A 123 1.32 -4.99 6.42
N SER A 124 1.48 -6.33 6.60
CA SER A 124 0.77 -7.11 7.62
C SER A 124 -0.75 -6.88 7.53
N MET A 125 -1.39 -6.37 8.58
CA MET A 125 -2.81 -5.97 8.57
C MET A 125 -3.16 -5.09 7.34
N GLY A 126 -2.28 -4.16 6.98
CA GLY A 126 -2.46 -3.31 5.80
C GLY A 126 -2.37 -4.09 4.49
N ALA A 127 -1.54 -5.15 4.42
CA ALA A 127 -1.47 -6.03 3.26
C ALA A 127 -2.72 -6.92 3.14
N ILE A 128 -3.27 -7.39 4.26
CA ILE A 128 -4.53 -8.17 4.28
C ILE A 128 -5.68 -7.29 3.77
N GLY A 129 -5.77 -6.04 4.26
CA GLY A 129 -6.77 -5.08 3.77
C GLY A 129 -6.55 -4.67 2.31
N LEU A 130 -5.28 -4.55 1.88
CA LEU A 130 -4.91 -4.29 0.48
C LEU A 130 -5.46 -5.37 -0.46
N TRP A 131 -5.29 -6.64 -0.11
CA TRP A 131 -5.80 -7.74 -0.90
C TRP A 131 -7.32 -7.65 -1.10
N ASP A 132 -8.06 -7.36 -0.04
CA ASP A 132 -9.51 -7.19 -0.11
C ASP A 132 -9.91 -5.95 -0.94
N LEU A 133 -9.15 -4.85 -0.80
CA LEU A 133 -9.37 -3.64 -1.59
C LEU A 133 -9.20 -3.90 -3.10
N ILE A 134 -8.18 -4.61 -3.53
CA ILE A 134 -7.98 -4.90 -4.95
C ILE A 134 -8.95 -5.97 -5.48
N ALA A 135 -9.43 -6.88 -4.63
CA ALA A 135 -10.45 -7.83 -5.02
C ALA A 135 -11.79 -7.16 -5.36
N HIS A 136 -12.17 -6.11 -4.59
CA HIS A 136 -13.49 -5.47 -4.72
C HIS A 136 -13.46 -4.09 -5.42
N HIS A 137 -12.29 -3.43 -5.46
CA HIS A 137 -12.12 -2.05 -5.94
C HIS A 137 -10.90 -1.89 -6.86
N ARG A 138 -10.53 -2.94 -7.61
CA ARG A 138 -9.36 -2.91 -8.52
C ARG A 138 -9.42 -1.79 -9.56
N ASP A 139 -10.64 -1.34 -9.90
CA ASP A 139 -10.87 -0.19 -10.78
C ASP A 139 -10.30 1.14 -10.24
N LEU A 140 -9.94 1.21 -8.98
CA LEU A 140 -9.29 2.38 -8.38
C LEU A 140 -7.77 2.37 -8.50
N PHE A 141 -7.14 1.19 -8.68
CA PHE A 141 -5.71 1.02 -8.54
C PHE A 141 -5.03 0.53 -9.82
N ALA A 142 -3.82 0.99 -10.08
CA ALA A 142 -2.98 0.57 -11.21
C ALA A 142 -2.08 -0.61 -10.84
N ALA A 143 -1.65 -0.71 -9.59
CA ALA A 143 -0.84 -1.82 -9.07
C ALA A 143 -0.90 -1.89 -7.54
N ALA A 144 -0.47 -3.03 -7.00
CA ALA A 144 -0.40 -3.27 -5.56
C ALA A 144 0.88 -3.99 -5.13
N VAL A 145 1.34 -3.63 -3.93
CA VAL A 145 2.52 -4.19 -3.27
C VAL A 145 2.14 -4.67 -1.86
N PRO A 146 1.57 -5.87 -1.71
CA PRO A 146 1.33 -6.47 -0.40
C PRO A 146 2.63 -7.06 0.17
N ILE A 147 2.91 -6.77 1.45
CA ILE A 147 4.10 -7.24 2.17
C ILE A 147 3.65 -7.95 3.44
N SER A 148 4.03 -9.22 3.61
CA SER A 148 3.72 -10.05 4.79
C SER A 148 2.24 -10.08 5.16
N GLY A 149 1.39 -10.27 4.15
CA GLY A 149 -0.06 -10.45 4.29
C GLY A 149 -0.58 -11.40 3.23
N ASP A 150 -1.71 -12.01 3.47
CA ASP A 150 -2.31 -12.98 2.56
C ASP A 150 -3.77 -12.69 2.22
N LEU A 151 -4.26 -13.40 1.23
CA LEU A 151 -5.63 -13.39 0.73
C LEU A 151 -6.17 -14.82 0.74
N ASN A 152 -7.47 -14.97 0.81
CA ASN A 152 -8.13 -16.24 0.47
C ASN A 152 -7.82 -16.60 -1.01
N VAL A 153 -7.28 -17.81 -1.21
CA VAL A 153 -6.82 -18.31 -2.53
C VAL A 153 -7.93 -18.25 -3.59
N GLU A 154 -9.19 -18.38 -3.20
CA GLU A 154 -10.34 -18.34 -4.12
C GLU A 154 -10.47 -17.00 -4.87
N ALA A 155 -10.09 -15.89 -4.25
CA ALA A 155 -10.15 -14.57 -4.89
C ALA A 155 -9.02 -14.32 -5.91
N ALA A 156 -8.03 -15.19 -5.99
CA ALA A 156 -6.87 -15.01 -6.87
C ALA A 156 -7.22 -15.03 -8.36
N GLN A 157 -8.29 -15.77 -8.76
CA GLN A 157 -8.70 -15.85 -10.16
C GLN A 157 -9.13 -14.51 -10.76
N ASP A 158 -9.72 -13.64 -9.94
CA ASP A 158 -10.17 -12.31 -10.37
C ASP A 158 -9.03 -11.31 -10.53
N LEU A 159 -7.83 -11.66 -10.06
CA LEU A 159 -6.65 -10.80 -10.02
C LEU A 159 -5.56 -11.17 -11.02
N LEU A 160 -5.80 -12.13 -11.93
CA LEU A 160 -4.78 -12.63 -12.86
C LEU A 160 -4.16 -11.54 -13.75
N SER A 161 -4.96 -10.56 -14.18
CA SER A 161 -4.51 -9.45 -15.02
C SER A 161 -4.15 -8.19 -14.26
N PHE A 162 -4.27 -8.19 -12.91
CA PHE A 162 -3.95 -7.03 -12.10
C PHE A 162 -2.47 -7.05 -11.70
N PRO A 163 -1.72 -5.94 -11.89
CA PRO A 163 -0.31 -5.87 -11.55
C PRO A 163 -0.09 -5.96 -10.04
N ILE A 164 0.48 -7.07 -9.58
CA ILE A 164 0.82 -7.30 -8.16
C ILE A 164 2.27 -7.75 -8.06
N TRP A 165 3.00 -7.17 -7.11
CA TRP A 165 4.27 -7.72 -6.66
C TRP A 165 4.23 -7.92 -5.16
N ALA A 166 4.01 -9.16 -4.73
CA ALA A 166 3.95 -9.52 -3.32
C ALA A 166 5.31 -9.90 -2.76
N PHE A 167 5.49 -9.60 -1.49
CA PHE A 167 6.70 -9.92 -0.73
C PHE A 167 6.34 -10.63 0.57
N HIS A 168 7.14 -11.63 0.95
CA HIS A 168 6.96 -12.34 2.21
C HIS A 168 8.29 -12.84 2.76
N GLY A 169 8.39 -12.97 4.07
CA GLY A 169 9.50 -13.65 4.71
C GLY A 169 9.29 -15.15 4.74
N GLU A 170 10.32 -15.93 4.47
CA GLU A 170 10.27 -17.40 4.55
C GLU A 170 9.89 -17.89 5.95
N ARG A 171 10.36 -17.19 6.99
CA ARG A 171 10.16 -17.53 8.41
C ARG A 171 9.16 -16.62 9.11
N ASP A 172 8.15 -16.17 8.38
CA ASP A 172 7.08 -15.37 8.98
C ASP A 172 6.21 -16.26 9.88
N GLU A 173 6.30 -16.04 11.19
CA GLU A 173 5.56 -16.78 12.21
C GLU A 173 4.23 -16.11 12.59
N LEU A 174 3.97 -14.88 12.12
CA LEU A 174 2.75 -14.13 12.42
C LEU A 174 1.70 -14.28 11.32
N VAL A 175 2.11 -14.17 10.06
CA VAL A 175 1.27 -14.38 8.89
C VAL A 175 1.92 -15.45 8.03
N SER A 176 1.30 -16.63 7.96
CA SER A 176 1.86 -17.74 7.19
C SER A 176 1.99 -17.40 5.72
N ASN A 177 3.18 -17.64 5.15
CA ASN A 177 3.42 -17.48 3.71
C ASN A 177 2.82 -18.61 2.85
N ALA A 178 2.28 -19.66 3.46
CA ALA A 178 1.74 -20.83 2.75
C ALA A 178 0.62 -20.44 1.78
N ASN A 179 -0.33 -19.61 2.23
CA ASN A 179 -1.43 -19.14 1.37
C ASN A 179 -0.91 -18.26 0.23
N THR A 180 0.06 -17.38 0.51
CA THR A 180 0.70 -16.54 -0.52
C THR A 180 1.39 -17.40 -1.57
N ARG A 181 2.16 -18.42 -1.16
CA ARG A 181 2.79 -19.39 -2.07
C ARG A 181 1.76 -20.11 -2.94
N ALA A 182 0.70 -20.65 -2.31
CA ALA A 182 -0.36 -21.39 -3.02
C ALA A 182 -1.08 -20.49 -4.03
N MET A 183 -1.39 -19.28 -3.65
CA MET A 183 -2.04 -18.29 -4.50
C MET A 183 -1.19 -17.95 -5.73
N PHE A 184 0.07 -17.60 -5.54
CA PHE A 184 0.96 -17.25 -6.66
C PHE A 184 1.26 -18.45 -7.56
N ALA A 185 1.40 -19.65 -7.01
CA ALA A 185 1.53 -20.87 -7.80
C ALA A 185 0.27 -21.14 -8.66
N MET A 186 -0.92 -20.83 -8.15
CA MET A 186 -2.17 -20.92 -8.92
C MET A 186 -2.23 -19.82 -9.99
N MET A 187 -1.99 -18.57 -9.64
CA MET A 187 -1.98 -17.44 -10.59
C MET A 187 -1.00 -17.69 -11.74
N GLN A 188 0.20 -18.19 -11.44
CA GLN A 188 1.20 -18.52 -12.47
C GLN A 188 0.71 -19.61 -13.42
N ARG A 189 0.09 -20.69 -12.90
CA ARG A 189 -0.50 -21.76 -13.73
C ARG A 189 -1.62 -21.25 -14.64
N LEU A 190 -2.35 -20.21 -14.19
CA LEU A 190 -3.44 -19.60 -14.96
C LEU A 190 -2.96 -18.46 -15.87
N GLY A 191 -1.64 -18.23 -16.00
CA GLY A 191 -1.08 -17.20 -16.89
C GLY A 191 -1.18 -15.77 -16.32
N GLY A 192 -1.31 -15.62 -15.02
CA GLY A 192 -1.35 -14.30 -14.36
C GLY A 192 -0.02 -13.54 -14.50
N ILE A 193 -0.11 -12.21 -14.55
CA ILE A 193 1.05 -11.29 -14.69
C ILE A 193 1.68 -10.89 -13.35
N THR A 194 1.33 -11.57 -12.28
CA THR A 194 1.72 -11.24 -10.90
C THR A 194 3.15 -11.71 -10.59
N LYS A 195 3.80 -11.00 -9.65
CA LYS A 195 5.14 -11.33 -9.15
C LYS A 195 5.10 -11.68 -7.67
N TYR A 196 5.91 -12.63 -7.25
CA TYR A 196 6.13 -12.98 -5.85
C TYR A 196 7.62 -13.08 -5.56
N THR A 197 8.04 -12.48 -4.46
CA THR A 197 9.41 -12.61 -3.94
C THR A 197 9.33 -13.01 -2.47
N GLU A 198 9.93 -14.16 -2.16
CA GLU A 198 10.11 -14.63 -0.81
C GLU A 198 11.56 -14.45 -0.38
N PHE A 199 11.76 -13.91 0.82
CA PHE A 199 13.12 -13.65 1.34
C PHE A 199 13.55 -14.79 2.28
N PRO A 200 14.59 -15.57 1.92
CA PRO A 200 15.08 -16.66 2.74
C PRO A 200 15.56 -16.17 4.11
N GLY A 201 15.17 -16.89 5.17
CA GLY A 201 15.55 -16.60 6.55
C GLY A 201 14.91 -15.35 7.17
N VAL A 202 14.10 -14.60 6.43
CA VAL A 202 13.44 -13.37 6.90
C VAL A 202 12.11 -13.72 7.59
N GLY A 203 11.83 -13.06 8.72
CA GLY A 203 10.56 -13.15 9.45
C GLY A 203 9.50 -12.20 8.91
N HIS A 204 8.62 -11.74 9.81
CA HIS A 204 7.47 -10.90 9.46
C HIS A 204 7.83 -9.55 8.84
N GLU A 205 8.95 -8.94 9.23
CA GLU A 205 9.37 -7.60 8.78
C GLU A 205 10.03 -7.59 7.39
N ALA A 206 9.46 -8.31 6.41
CA ALA A 206 9.96 -8.41 5.04
C ALA A 206 10.00 -7.08 4.28
N TRP A 207 9.37 -6.02 4.82
CA TRP A 207 9.38 -4.67 4.24
C TRP A 207 10.80 -4.07 4.14
N HIS A 208 11.73 -4.44 5.04
CA HIS A 208 13.12 -4.01 4.94
C HIS A 208 13.75 -4.42 3.60
N GLN A 209 13.64 -5.70 3.26
CA GLN A 209 14.19 -6.26 2.03
C GLN A 209 13.39 -5.82 0.80
N ALA A 210 12.05 -5.71 0.92
CA ALA A 210 11.20 -5.29 -0.17
C ALA A 210 11.56 -3.85 -0.62
N TYR A 211 11.64 -2.91 0.31
CA TYR A 211 11.96 -1.51 -0.02
C TYR A 211 13.43 -1.29 -0.40
N ALA A 212 14.33 -2.20 -0.03
CA ALA A 212 15.73 -2.16 -0.47
C ALA A 212 15.93 -2.67 -1.92
N ARG A 213 14.90 -3.24 -2.55
CA ARG A 213 14.99 -3.70 -3.93
C ARG A 213 15.07 -2.53 -4.91
N PRO A 214 16.11 -2.48 -5.74
CA PRO A 214 16.31 -1.35 -6.66
C PRO A 214 15.23 -1.26 -7.75
N ASP A 215 14.62 -2.41 -8.12
CA ASP A 215 13.66 -2.54 -9.21
C ASP A 215 12.19 -2.42 -8.78
N LEU A 216 11.90 -2.37 -7.46
CA LEU A 216 10.53 -2.31 -6.97
C LEU A 216 9.79 -1.06 -7.44
N PHE A 217 10.39 0.11 -7.21
CA PHE A 217 9.72 1.37 -7.52
C PHE A 217 9.66 1.64 -9.02
N ASP A 218 10.69 1.27 -9.79
CA ASP A 218 10.66 1.37 -11.25
C ASP A 218 9.53 0.50 -11.82
N TRP A 219 9.38 -0.73 -11.31
CA TRP A 219 8.26 -1.59 -11.66
C TRP A 219 6.91 -0.98 -11.28
N LEU A 220 6.77 -0.47 -10.04
CA LEU A 220 5.51 0.08 -9.54
C LEU A 220 5.04 1.26 -10.38
N PHE A 221 5.92 2.24 -10.60
CA PHE A 221 5.58 3.47 -11.32
C PHE A 221 5.45 3.29 -12.84
N ALA A 222 5.89 2.14 -13.39
CA ALA A 222 5.63 1.76 -14.77
C ALA A 222 4.20 1.28 -15.02
N GLN A 223 3.45 0.90 -13.96
CA GLN A 223 2.09 0.39 -14.10
C GLN A 223 1.09 1.53 -14.36
N ARG A 224 0.10 1.25 -15.19
CA ARG A 224 -0.99 2.17 -15.51
C ARG A 224 -2.30 1.41 -15.69
N ARG A 225 -3.38 2.01 -15.24
CA ARG A 225 -4.74 1.55 -15.47
C ARG A 225 -5.27 2.04 -16.80
#